data_0dd7af58638f6911e69ffc3c6cc490c7
#
_entry.id   0dd7af58638f6911e69ffc3c6cc490c7
#
_cell.length_a   1.000
_cell.length_b   1.000
_cell.length_c   1.000
_cell.angle_alpha   90.00
_cell.angle_beta   90.00
_cell.angle_gamma   90.00
#
_symmetry.space_group_name_H-M   'P 1'
#
loop_
_entity.id
_entity.type
_entity.pdbx_description
1 polymer ?
#
loop_
_entity_poly.entity_id
_entity_poly.type
_entity_poly.pdbx_seq_one_letter_code
_entity_poly.pdbx_strand_id
1 'polypeptide(L)'
;RKGLQKGDLLAFTGVLSKSLKGLQSLQNGGKLAQNHRFIAPKLRGDFFYKIAPKVRCAMDISDGLGQDLAKMLKINGLGVNFLRKLSDDELQSGEEYEILFAFSPKNARFISKMAQKFGLKLTIFGKAVKEKYEFKGKSWHF
;
A
#
# COMPACT_ATOMS: atom_id res chain seq x y z
N ARG A 1 -6.00 9.72 5.99
CA ARG A 1 -6.13 8.50 6.82
C ARG A 1 -7.56 8.25 7.31
N LYS A 2 -8.35 9.29 7.55
CA LYS A 2 -9.77 9.18 7.96
C LYS A 2 -10.68 9.10 6.74
N GLY A 3 -11.87 8.56 6.90
CA GLY A 3 -12.90 8.50 5.87
C GLY A 3 -13.20 7.09 5.37
N LEU A 4 -12.47 6.07 5.83
CA LEU A 4 -12.74 4.68 5.50
C LEU A 4 -14.11 4.27 5.99
N GLN A 5 -14.87 3.59 5.14
CA GLN A 5 -16.19 3.05 5.47
C GLN A 5 -16.22 1.55 5.29
N LYS A 6 -17.06 0.87 6.08
CA LYS A 6 -17.33 -0.56 5.90
C LYS A 6 -17.74 -0.84 4.45
N GLY A 7 -17.14 -1.85 3.85
CA GLY A 7 -17.38 -2.24 2.46
C GLY A 7 -16.45 -1.59 1.45
N ASP A 8 -15.67 -0.57 1.85
CA ASP A 8 -14.68 0.02 0.95
C ASP A 8 -13.60 -1.00 0.59
N LEU A 9 -13.11 -0.91 -0.64
CA LEU A 9 -11.98 -1.71 -1.11
C LEU A 9 -10.67 -1.04 -0.71
N LEU A 10 -9.71 -1.86 -0.36
CA LEU A 10 -8.35 -1.46 0.01
C LEU A 10 -7.39 -1.88 -1.09
N ALA A 11 -6.53 -0.96 -1.51
CA ALA A 11 -5.59 -1.18 -2.60
C ALA A 11 -4.26 -0.49 -2.33
N PHE A 12 -3.23 -0.96 -3.02
CA PHE A 12 -1.95 -0.24 -3.09
C PHE A 12 -1.44 -0.17 -4.52
N THR A 13 -0.61 0.84 -4.75
CA THR A 13 0.04 1.05 -6.05
C THR A 13 1.38 0.30 -6.11
N GLY A 14 1.76 -0.09 -7.33
CA GLY A 14 3.09 -0.63 -7.62
C GLY A 14 3.33 -2.04 -7.08
N VAL A 15 4.60 -2.35 -6.90
CA VAL A 15 5.07 -3.65 -6.38
C VAL A 15 5.79 -3.41 -5.05
N LEU A 16 5.31 -4.05 -3.99
CA LEU A 16 5.94 -3.99 -2.66
C LEU A 16 7.09 -5.00 -2.56
N SER A 17 7.85 -4.93 -1.49
CA SER A 17 9.03 -5.76 -1.17
C SER A 17 10.35 -5.37 -1.84
N LYS A 18 10.37 -4.45 -2.78
CA LYS A 18 11.61 -4.04 -3.46
C LYS A 18 12.59 -3.34 -2.51
N SER A 19 12.09 -2.47 -1.63
CA SER A 19 12.93 -1.78 -0.65
C SER A 19 13.52 -2.74 0.37
N LEU A 20 12.74 -3.70 0.87
CA LEU A 20 13.22 -4.74 1.77
C LEU A 20 14.34 -5.58 1.13
N LYS A 21 14.12 -6.03 -0.10
CA LYS A 21 15.12 -6.80 -0.85
C LYS A 21 16.38 -5.99 -1.11
N GLY A 22 16.24 -4.70 -1.40
CA GLY A 22 17.37 -3.80 -1.58
C GLY A 22 18.18 -3.65 -0.29
N LEU A 23 17.52 -3.46 0.85
CA LEU A 23 18.19 -3.37 2.15
C LEU A 23 18.93 -4.67 2.49
N GLN A 24 18.27 -5.83 2.30
CA GLN A 24 18.89 -7.13 2.53
C GLN A 24 20.13 -7.32 1.66
N SER A 25 20.06 -6.91 0.39
CA SER A 25 21.21 -6.98 -0.53
C SER A 25 22.38 -6.13 -0.02
N LEU A 26 22.11 -4.88 0.42
CA LEU A 26 23.16 -4.01 0.98
C LEU A 26 23.76 -4.57 2.27
N GLN A 27 22.95 -5.12 3.16
CA GLN A 27 23.42 -5.74 4.41
C GLN A 27 24.31 -6.95 4.14
N ASN A 28 24.10 -7.65 3.03
CA ASN A 28 24.91 -8.79 2.59
C ASN A 28 26.08 -8.42 1.68
N GLY A 29 26.46 -7.13 1.62
CA GLY A 29 27.59 -6.63 0.84
C GLY A 29 27.31 -6.44 -0.65
N GLY A 30 26.05 -6.53 -1.06
CA GLY A 30 25.63 -6.29 -2.45
C GLY A 30 25.62 -4.81 -2.81
N LYS A 31 25.46 -4.54 -4.10
CA LYS A 31 25.31 -3.18 -4.65
C LYS A 31 23.95 -3.04 -5.32
N LEU A 32 23.41 -1.83 -5.28
CA LEU A 32 22.16 -1.51 -5.95
C LEU A 32 22.40 -0.57 -7.13
N ALA A 33 21.59 -0.71 -8.20
CA ALA A 33 21.56 0.28 -9.28
C ALA A 33 21.07 1.63 -8.72
N GLN A 34 21.57 2.74 -9.29
CA GLN A 34 21.21 4.08 -8.83
C GLN A 34 19.72 4.37 -8.91
N ASN A 35 19.02 3.74 -9.85
CA ASN A 35 17.56 3.86 -10.01
C ASN A 35 16.77 2.83 -9.19
N HIS A 36 17.44 2.05 -8.33
CA HIS A 36 16.73 1.10 -7.47
C HIS A 36 15.81 1.84 -6.51
N ARG A 37 14.62 1.29 -6.24
CA ARG A 37 13.59 1.92 -5.41
C ARG A 37 14.08 2.31 -4.01
N PHE A 38 14.96 1.53 -3.40
CA PHE A 38 15.53 1.83 -2.09
C PHE A 38 16.35 3.13 -2.09
N ILE A 39 17.02 3.44 -3.22
CA ILE A 39 17.82 4.66 -3.39
C ILE A 39 16.96 5.79 -3.97
N ALA A 40 16.15 5.48 -4.98
CA ALA A 40 15.31 6.44 -5.69
C ALA A 40 13.86 5.94 -5.75
N PRO A 41 13.05 6.17 -4.71
CA PRO A 41 11.66 5.71 -4.68
C PRO A 41 10.83 6.40 -5.77
N LYS A 42 9.89 5.65 -6.35
CA LYS A 42 8.94 6.18 -7.34
C LYS A 42 7.75 6.80 -6.63
N LEU A 43 7.45 8.04 -6.94
CA LEU A 43 6.30 8.75 -6.41
C LEU A 43 5.12 8.65 -7.39
N ARG A 44 3.91 8.51 -6.85
CA ARG A 44 2.67 8.26 -7.63
C ARG A 44 1.72 9.46 -7.62
N GLY A 45 2.28 10.68 -7.50
CA GLY A 45 1.50 11.89 -7.35
C GLY A 45 0.50 12.15 -8.48
N ASP A 46 0.93 12.00 -9.73
CA ASP A 46 0.08 12.27 -10.90
C ASP A 46 -1.13 11.32 -10.97
N PHE A 47 -0.89 10.02 -10.74
CA PHE A 47 -1.97 9.05 -10.66
C PHE A 47 -2.93 9.38 -9.51
N PHE A 48 -2.39 9.62 -8.32
CA PHE A 48 -3.20 9.90 -7.14
C PHE A 48 -4.05 11.16 -7.34
N TYR A 49 -3.47 12.21 -7.91
CA TYR A 49 -4.21 13.43 -8.22
C TYR A 49 -5.46 13.16 -9.05
N LYS A 50 -5.35 12.27 -10.05
CA LYS A 50 -6.47 11.93 -10.94
C LYS A 50 -7.57 11.14 -10.23
N ILE A 51 -7.23 10.28 -9.28
CA ILE A 51 -8.22 9.45 -8.59
C ILE A 51 -8.69 10.03 -7.26
N ALA A 52 -8.04 11.05 -6.73
CA ALA A 52 -8.31 11.61 -5.40
C ALA A 52 -9.80 11.92 -5.14
N PRO A 53 -10.57 12.49 -6.09
CA PRO A 53 -12.00 12.73 -5.88
C PRO A 53 -12.84 11.47 -5.63
N LYS A 54 -12.31 10.29 -5.97
CA LYS A 54 -12.97 8.98 -5.81
C LYS A 54 -12.39 8.16 -4.66
N VAL A 55 -11.44 8.72 -3.92
CA VAL A 55 -10.73 8.03 -2.82
C VAL A 55 -11.36 8.44 -1.49
N ARG A 56 -11.58 7.46 -0.61
CA ARG A 56 -12.09 7.68 0.77
C ARG A 56 -10.99 8.16 1.70
N CYS A 57 -9.87 7.47 1.67
CA CYS A 57 -8.70 7.79 2.48
C CYS A 57 -7.44 7.20 1.85
N ALA A 58 -6.30 7.76 2.19
CA ALA A 58 -5.02 7.33 1.65
C ALA A 58 -3.88 7.68 2.60
N MET A 59 -2.78 6.96 2.44
CA MET A 59 -1.50 7.26 3.07
C MET A 59 -0.38 6.61 2.28
N ASP A 60 0.83 7.12 2.46
CA ASP A 60 2.03 6.48 1.91
C ASP A 60 2.39 5.21 2.71
N ILE A 61 3.07 4.28 2.04
CA ILE A 61 3.59 3.07 2.68
C ILE A 61 5.04 3.35 3.06
N SER A 62 5.26 3.69 4.32
CA SER A 62 6.58 4.04 4.87
C SER A 62 7.09 3.04 5.90
N ASP A 63 6.24 2.58 6.80
CA ASP A 63 6.61 1.63 7.86
C ASP A 63 6.35 0.16 7.49
N GLY A 64 5.85 -0.06 6.30
CA GLY A 64 5.40 -1.35 5.79
C GLY A 64 3.89 -1.41 5.69
N LEU A 65 3.40 -2.13 4.67
CA LEU A 65 1.96 -2.21 4.40
C LEU A 65 1.17 -2.67 5.63
N GLY A 66 1.67 -3.69 6.35
CA GLY A 66 0.98 -4.22 7.53
C GLY A 66 0.81 -3.18 8.63
N GLN A 67 1.86 -2.43 8.96
CA GLN A 67 1.82 -1.37 9.96
C GLN A 67 0.95 -0.19 9.52
N ASP A 68 1.13 0.26 8.31
CA ASP A 68 0.39 1.42 7.80
C ASP A 68 -1.10 1.11 7.63
N LEU A 69 -1.43 -0.11 7.19
CA LEU A 69 -2.79 -0.60 7.15
C LEU A 69 -3.40 -0.65 8.56
N ALA A 70 -2.68 -1.18 9.54
CA ALA A 70 -3.15 -1.23 10.93
C ALA A 70 -3.45 0.17 11.48
N LYS A 71 -2.62 1.15 11.18
CA LYS A 71 -2.85 2.56 11.56
C LYS A 71 -4.12 3.12 10.92
N MET A 72 -4.29 2.90 9.63
CA MET A 72 -5.48 3.35 8.90
C MET A 72 -6.76 2.73 9.46
N LEU A 73 -6.75 1.43 9.67
CA LEU A 73 -7.89 0.70 10.21
C LEU A 73 -8.23 1.13 11.63
N LYS A 74 -7.23 1.29 12.50
CA LYS A 74 -7.42 1.72 13.89
C LYS A 74 -8.07 3.10 13.99
N ILE A 75 -7.60 4.06 13.20
CA ILE A 75 -8.16 5.41 13.18
C ILE A 75 -9.64 5.41 12.77
N ASN A 76 -10.03 4.49 11.90
CA ASN A 76 -11.39 4.38 11.39
C ASN A 76 -12.25 3.36 12.15
N GLY A 77 -11.69 2.66 13.15
CA GLY A 77 -12.42 1.66 13.93
C GLY A 77 -12.88 0.45 13.13
N LEU A 78 -12.13 0.06 12.11
CA LEU A 78 -12.49 -1.02 11.19
C LEU A 78 -11.38 -2.07 11.11
N GLY A 79 -11.68 -3.19 10.47
CA GLY A 79 -10.74 -4.23 10.13
C GLY A 79 -10.71 -4.51 8.62
N VAL A 80 -10.07 -5.57 8.23
CA VAL A 80 -9.92 -5.96 6.83
C VAL A 80 -10.22 -7.44 6.63
N ASN A 81 -10.97 -7.73 5.56
CA ASN A 81 -11.06 -9.05 4.98
C ASN A 81 -10.15 -9.10 3.75
N PHE A 82 -9.11 -9.91 3.78
CA PHE A 82 -8.18 -10.04 2.68
C PHE A 82 -8.82 -10.80 1.52
N LEU A 83 -8.81 -10.19 0.34
CA LEU A 83 -9.32 -10.77 -0.90
C LEU A 83 -8.25 -11.58 -1.63
N ARG A 84 -6.99 -11.39 -1.26
CA ARG A 84 -5.86 -12.18 -1.71
C ARG A 84 -4.85 -12.31 -0.58
N LYS A 85 -4.03 -13.37 -0.64
CA LYS A 85 -2.92 -13.55 0.30
C LYS A 85 -1.77 -12.59 -0.06
N LEU A 86 -1.28 -11.87 0.94
CA LEU A 86 -0.07 -11.06 0.83
C LEU A 86 1.10 -11.80 1.47
N SER A 87 2.28 -11.69 0.87
CA SER A 87 3.49 -12.28 1.45
C SER A 87 3.96 -11.48 2.67
N ASP A 88 4.75 -12.11 3.53
CA ASP A 88 5.37 -11.42 4.66
C ASP A 88 6.27 -10.26 4.18
N ASP A 89 6.98 -10.44 3.07
CA ASP A 89 7.81 -9.39 2.47
C ASP A 89 6.97 -8.20 2.03
N GLU A 90 5.81 -8.43 1.40
CA GLU A 90 4.89 -7.36 1.02
C GLU A 90 4.36 -6.59 2.24
N LEU A 91 4.06 -7.31 3.32
CA LEU A 91 3.51 -6.70 4.54
C LEU A 91 4.57 -5.93 5.34
N GLN A 92 5.83 -6.34 5.29
CA GLN A 92 6.89 -5.80 6.14
C GLN A 92 7.79 -4.77 5.44
N SER A 93 7.82 -4.73 4.12
CA SER A 93 8.69 -3.82 3.39
C SER A 93 8.24 -2.37 3.56
N GLY A 94 9.09 -1.57 4.18
CA GLY A 94 8.86 -0.14 4.38
C GLY A 94 9.61 0.71 3.35
N GLU A 95 9.43 2.03 3.45
CA GLU A 95 10.02 3.03 2.53
C GLU A 95 9.76 2.73 1.06
N GLU A 96 8.62 2.11 0.78
CA GLU A 96 8.20 1.82 -0.59
C GLU A 96 7.69 3.07 -1.31
N TYR A 97 7.16 4.03 -0.56
CA TYR A 97 6.55 5.26 -1.05
C TYR A 97 5.46 5.03 -2.11
N GLU A 98 4.91 3.82 -2.11
CA GLU A 98 3.67 3.52 -2.80
C GLU A 98 2.49 4.02 -1.96
N ILE A 99 1.32 4.09 -2.55
CA ILE A 99 0.13 4.62 -1.89
C ILE A 99 -0.77 3.48 -1.47
N LEU A 100 -1.10 3.45 -0.17
CA LEU A 100 -2.19 2.66 0.38
C LEU A 100 -3.44 3.53 0.39
N PHE A 101 -4.52 3.05 -0.21
CA PHE A 101 -5.75 3.84 -0.29
C PHE A 101 -7.00 2.96 -0.32
N ALA A 102 -8.12 3.60 -0.08
CA ALA A 102 -9.43 2.94 -0.05
C ALA A 102 -10.46 3.73 -0.85
N PHE A 103 -11.40 3.02 -1.43
CA PHE A 103 -12.45 3.60 -2.26
C PHE A 103 -13.70 2.73 -2.25
N SER A 104 -14.85 3.33 -2.55
CA SER A 104 -16.11 2.58 -2.72
C SER A 104 -16.00 1.62 -3.89
N PRO A 105 -16.57 0.39 -3.78
CA PRO A 105 -16.56 -0.58 -4.87
C PRO A 105 -17.11 -0.03 -6.19
N LYS A 106 -18.04 0.90 -6.15
CA LYS A 106 -18.60 1.54 -7.36
C LYS A 106 -17.54 2.29 -8.20
N ASN A 107 -16.43 2.69 -7.59
CA ASN A 107 -15.36 3.41 -8.26
C ASN A 107 -14.21 2.49 -8.72
N ALA A 108 -14.30 1.19 -8.48
CA ALA A 108 -13.22 0.24 -8.79
C ALA A 108 -12.86 0.24 -10.28
N ARG A 109 -13.86 0.26 -11.14
CA ARG A 109 -13.64 0.27 -12.60
C ARG A 109 -12.91 1.53 -13.06
N PHE A 110 -13.31 2.70 -12.58
CA PHE A 110 -12.67 3.97 -12.90
C PHE A 110 -11.20 3.97 -12.44
N ILE A 111 -10.95 3.58 -11.20
CA ILE A 111 -9.60 3.58 -10.61
C ILE A 111 -8.70 2.57 -11.33
N SER A 112 -9.20 1.37 -11.63
CA SER A 112 -8.44 0.35 -12.37
C SER A 112 -8.09 0.82 -13.79
N LYS A 113 -9.01 1.46 -14.49
CA LYS A 113 -8.76 2.03 -15.81
C LYS A 113 -7.72 3.14 -15.75
N MET A 114 -7.76 3.98 -14.72
CA MET A 114 -6.81 5.06 -14.55
C MET A 114 -5.40 4.52 -14.26
N ALA A 115 -5.28 3.48 -13.42
CA ALA A 115 -4.01 2.80 -13.18
C ALA A 115 -3.43 2.22 -14.47
N GLN A 116 -4.26 1.57 -15.28
CA GLN A 116 -3.86 1.04 -16.57
C GLN A 116 -3.38 2.14 -17.52
N LYS A 117 -4.06 3.28 -17.56
CA LYS A 117 -3.69 4.44 -18.38
C LYS A 117 -2.32 5.00 -18.00
N PHE A 118 -1.98 4.97 -16.70
CA PHE A 118 -0.66 5.40 -16.20
C PHE A 118 0.40 4.29 -16.28
N GLY A 119 0.07 3.09 -16.80
CA GLY A 119 0.99 1.96 -16.80
C GLY A 119 1.38 1.49 -15.41
N LEU A 120 0.50 1.68 -14.43
CA LEU A 120 0.75 1.43 -13.03
C LEU A 120 0.05 0.16 -12.57
N LYS A 121 0.81 -0.74 -11.89
CA LYS A 121 0.21 -1.90 -11.26
C LYS A 121 -0.64 -1.46 -10.06
N LEU A 122 -1.88 -1.91 -10.02
CA LEU A 122 -2.80 -1.70 -8.91
C LEU A 122 -3.17 -3.05 -8.32
N THR A 123 -3.02 -3.19 -7.01
CA THR A 123 -3.43 -4.39 -6.28
C THR A 123 -4.57 -4.04 -5.34
N ILE A 124 -5.77 -4.54 -5.63
CA ILE A 124 -6.91 -4.49 -4.71
C ILE A 124 -6.81 -5.75 -3.86
N PHE A 125 -6.53 -5.60 -2.57
CA PHE A 125 -6.15 -6.72 -1.72
C PHE A 125 -7.12 -7.00 -0.58
N GLY A 126 -8.02 -6.10 -0.28
CA GLY A 126 -8.88 -6.26 0.88
C GLY A 126 -10.15 -5.44 0.81
N LYS A 127 -11.05 -5.73 1.75
CA LYS A 127 -12.31 -5.04 1.94
C LYS A 127 -12.45 -4.67 3.41
N ALA A 128 -12.83 -3.43 3.69
CA ALA A 128 -13.02 -2.95 5.05
C ALA A 128 -14.24 -3.63 5.69
N VAL A 129 -14.06 -4.15 6.90
CA VAL A 129 -15.07 -4.87 7.67
C VAL A 129 -15.11 -4.33 9.10
N LYS A 130 -16.13 -4.72 9.88
CA LYS A 130 -16.27 -4.28 11.27
C LYS A 130 -15.28 -4.93 12.22
N GLU A 131 -14.85 -6.16 11.93
CA GLU A 131 -13.94 -6.93 12.78
C GLU A 131 -12.57 -6.25 12.83
N LYS A 132 -12.01 -6.12 14.04
CA LYS A 132 -10.72 -5.46 14.24
C LYS A 132 -9.57 -6.26 13.62
N TYR A 133 -8.58 -5.54 13.11
CA TYR A 133 -7.35 -6.09 12.55
C TYR A 133 -6.15 -5.71 13.41
N GLU A 134 -5.26 -6.67 13.64
CA GLU A 134 -3.98 -6.47 14.30
C GLU A 134 -2.87 -7.02 13.42
N PHE A 135 -1.84 -6.20 13.16
CA PHE A 135 -0.65 -6.65 12.47
C PHE A 135 0.37 -7.17 13.47
N LYS A 136 0.77 -8.44 13.35
CA LYS A 136 1.72 -9.11 14.26
C LYS A 136 3.13 -9.24 13.69
N GLY A 137 3.41 -8.68 12.53
CA GLY A 137 4.72 -8.70 11.91
C GLY A 137 5.68 -7.66 12.49
N LYS A 138 6.92 -7.69 12.02
CA LYS A 138 7.92 -6.68 12.39
C LYS A 138 7.61 -5.36 11.71
N SER A 139 7.80 -4.27 12.42
CA SER A 139 7.77 -2.94 11.82
C SER A 139 9.09 -2.64 11.09
N TRP A 140 9.03 -1.71 10.16
CA TRP A 140 10.22 -1.23 9.44
C TRP A 140 11.01 -0.29 10.34
N HIS A 141 12.05 -0.83 10.99
CA HIS A 141 12.97 -0.06 11.82
C HIS A 141 14.40 -0.48 11.51
N PHE A 142 15.26 0.50 11.48
CA PHE A 142 16.70 0.31 11.35
C PHE A 142 17.39 0.54 12.69
#